data_044cf2686b3b41473507156ffb37862d
#
_entry.id   044cf2686b3b41473507156ffb37862d
#
_cell.length_a   1.000
_cell.length_b   1.000
_cell.length_c   1.000
_cell.angle_alpha   90.00
_cell.angle_beta   90.00
_cell.angle_gamma   90.00
#
_symmetry.space_group_name_H-M   'P 1'
#
loop_
_entity.id
_entity.type
_entity.pdbx_description
1 polymer ?
#
loop_
_entity_poly.entity_id
_entity_poly.type
_entity_poly.pdbx_seq_one_letter_code
_entity_poly.pdbx_strand_id
1 'polypeptide(L)' 'MLGISPSATDDEVKAAYRRMAMKNHPDKVATLGPEVQKAAEEKFRKIQQAYESIKKQRGMS' A
#
# COMPACT_ATOMS: atom_id res chain seq x y z
N MET A 1 -8.42 -0.06 -5.76
CA MET A 1 -7.07 -0.47 -5.45
C MET A 1 -6.69 -0.29 -4.00
N LEU A 2 -6.63 0.90 -3.47
CA LEU A 2 -6.44 1.10 -2.04
C LEU A 2 -7.76 1.15 -1.27
N GLY A 3 -8.87 0.86 -1.94
CA GLY A 3 -10.20 0.96 -1.35
C GLY A 3 -10.57 2.40 -1.00
N ILE A 4 -10.04 3.36 -1.74
CA ILE A 4 -10.20 4.78 -1.45
C ILE A 4 -11.22 5.39 -2.40
N SER A 5 -12.12 6.20 -1.84
CA SER A 5 -13.05 6.98 -2.63
C SER A 5 -12.32 8.10 -3.38
N PRO A 6 -12.75 8.45 -4.62
CA PRO A 6 -12.18 9.59 -5.31
C PRO A 6 -12.31 10.91 -4.54
N SER A 7 -13.26 10.98 -3.61
CA SER A 7 -13.48 12.17 -2.78
C SER A 7 -12.68 12.15 -1.48
N ALA A 8 -11.86 11.13 -1.24
CA ALA A 8 -11.05 11.04 -0.04
C ALA A 8 -10.01 12.17 0.00
N THR A 9 -9.74 12.70 1.19
CA THR A 9 -8.71 13.72 1.35
C THR A 9 -7.32 13.11 1.20
N ASP A 10 -6.32 13.96 0.99
CA ASP A 10 -4.93 13.51 0.88
C ASP A 10 -4.49 12.79 2.16
N ASP A 11 -4.91 13.26 3.32
CA ASP A 11 -4.60 12.62 4.60
C ASP A 11 -5.24 11.24 4.69
N GLU A 12 -6.47 11.10 4.19
CA GLU A 12 -7.15 9.81 4.16
C GLU A 12 -6.43 8.84 3.23
N VAL A 13 -5.94 9.32 2.09
CA VAL A 13 -5.16 8.52 1.16
C VAL A 13 -3.87 8.02 1.82
N LYS A 14 -3.15 8.91 2.49
CA LYS A 14 -1.92 8.56 3.20
C LYS A 14 -2.18 7.53 4.31
N ALA A 15 -3.26 7.71 5.05
CA ALA A 15 -3.63 6.78 6.13
C ALA A 15 -3.98 5.40 5.57
N ALA A 16 -4.71 5.36 4.47
CA ALA A 16 -5.05 4.09 3.81
C ALA A 16 -3.79 3.38 3.30
N TYR A 17 -2.87 4.12 2.70
CA TYR A 17 -1.60 3.56 2.24
C TYR A 17 -0.81 2.94 3.40
N ARG A 18 -0.67 3.68 4.50
CA ARG A 18 0.05 3.18 5.68
C ARG A 18 -0.58 1.90 6.21
N ARG A 19 -1.91 1.87 6.30
CA ARG A 19 -2.64 0.70 6.79
C ARG A 19 -2.38 -0.51 5.91
N MET A 20 -2.47 -0.33 4.59
CA MET A 20 -2.22 -1.42 3.65
C MET A 20 -0.76 -1.85 3.67
N ALA A 21 0.16 -0.90 3.75
CA ALA A 21 1.59 -1.19 3.80
C ALA A 21 1.94 -1.99 5.06
N MET A 22 1.38 -1.61 6.20
CA MET A 22 1.62 -2.33 7.45
C MET A 22 1.06 -3.75 7.39
N LYS A 23 -0.08 -3.93 6.76
CA LYS A 23 -0.74 -5.22 6.65
C LYS A 23 0.05 -6.20 5.78
N ASN A 24 0.74 -5.69 4.77
CA ASN A 24 1.42 -6.50 3.77
C ASN A 24 2.95 -6.35 3.81
N HIS A 25 3.50 -5.81 4.88
CA HIS A 25 4.94 -5.60 4.98
C HIS A 25 5.68 -6.93 5.06
N PRO A 26 6.67 -7.18 4.17
CA PRO A 26 7.36 -8.48 4.13
C PRO A 26 8.00 -8.87 5.46
N ASP A 27 8.55 -7.91 6.18
CA ASP A 27 9.21 -8.17 7.46
C ASP A 27 8.25 -8.71 8.51
N LYS A 28 6.99 -8.25 8.47
CA LYS A 28 5.97 -8.70 9.44
C LYS A 28 5.56 -10.15 9.21
N VAL A 29 5.61 -10.61 7.97
CA VAL A 29 5.19 -11.96 7.60
C VAL A 29 6.37 -12.90 7.34
N ALA A 30 7.58 -12.44 7.59
CA ALA A 30 8.79 -13.25 7.37
C ALA A 30 8.78 -14.54 8.18
N THR A 31 8.18 -14.52 9.38
CA THR A 31 8.07 -15.69 10.23
C THR A 31 7.05 -16.70 9.75
N LEU A 32 6.20 -16.32 8.80
CA LEU A 32 5.14 -17.19 8.28
C LEU A 32 5.62 -18.07 7.12
N GLY A 33 6.86 -17.87 6.69
CA GLY A 33 7.46 -18.67 5.64
C GLY A 33 7.80 -17.86 4.39
N PRO A 34 8.71 -18.39 3.55
CA PRO A 34 9.18 -17.65 2.37
C PRO A 34 8.08 -17.43 1.32
N GLU A 35 7.14 -18.34 1.19
CA GLU A 35 6.04 -18.18 0.23
C GLU A 35 5.12 -17.03 0.61
N VAL A 36 4.80 -16.93 1.90
CA VAL A 36 3.96 -15.84 2.42
C VAL A 36 4.71 -14.51 2.29
N GLN A 37 5.99 -14.51 2.59
CA GLN A 37 6.83 -13.30 2.48
C GLN A 37 6.87 -12.82 1.03
N LYS A 38 7.03 -13.74 0.08
CA LYS A 38 7.08 -13.40 -1.34
C LYS A 38 5.75 -12.81 -1.81
N ALA A 39 4.63 -13.41 -1.40
CA ALA A 39 3.30 -12.90 -1.73
C ALA A 39 3.10 -11.50 -1.16
N ALA A 40 3.56 -11.26 0.06
CA ALA A 40 3.47 -9.95 0.70
C ALA A 40 4.32 -8.91 -0.03
N GLU A 41 5.50 -9.29 -0.51
CA GLU A 41 6.35 -8.39 -1.30
C GLU A 41 5.65 -7.96 -2.58
N GLU A 42 5.01 -8.88 -3.27
CA GLU A 42 4.29 -8.56 -4.50
C GLU A 42 3.13 -7.61 -4.23
N LYS A 43 2.35 -7.88 -3.18
CA LYS A 43 1.24 -7.00 -2.79
C LYS A 43 1.74 -5.64 -2.37
N PHE A 44 2.81 -5.58 -1.60
CA PHE A 44 3.42 -4.33 -1.16
C PHE A 44 3.85 -3.49 -2.35
N ARG A 45 4.47 -4.12 -3.34
CA ARG A 45 4.90 -3.43 -4.57
C ARG A 45 3.71 -2.84 -5.32
N LYS A 46 2.61 -3.60 -5.44
CA LYS A 46 1.40 -3.10 -6.09
C LYS A 46 0.78 -1.93 -5.33
N ILE A 47 0.80 -2.01 -4.02
CA ILE A 47 0.30 -0.93 -3.16
C ILE A 47 1.13 0.34 -3.38
N GLN A 48 2.45 0.20 -3.45
CA GLN A 48 3.33 1.34 -3.71
C GLN A 48 3.06 1.97 -5.07
N GLN A 49 2.87 1.14 -6.10
CA GLN A 49 2.58 1.63 -7.44
C GLN A 49 1.24 2.37 -7.49
N ALA A 50 0.23 1.83 -6.83
CA ALA A 50 -1.08 2.48 -6.76
C ALA A 50 -0.98 3.83 -6.05
N TYR A 51 -0.24 3.89 -4.97
CA TYR A 51 -0.05 5.14 -4.22
C TYR A 51 0.70 6.17 -5.05
N GLU A 52 1.73 5.75 -5.76
CA GLU A 52 2.49 6.63 -6.67
C GLU A 52 1.58 7.24 -7.74
N SER A 53 0.71 6.43 -8.34
CA SER A 53 -0.26 6.91 -9.33
C SER A 53 -1.20 7.94 -8.73
N ILE A 54 -1.71 7.67 -7.54
CA ILE A 54 -2.62 8.59 -6.85
C ILE A 54 -1.91 9.91 -6.54
N LYS A 55 -0.66 9.82 -6.08
CA LYS A 55 0.14 11.01 -5.80
C LYS A 55 0.29 11.89 -7.03
N LYS A 56 0.58 11.28 -8.18
CA LYS A 56 0.73 12.01 -9.42
C LYS A 56 -0.57 12.67 -9.85
N GLN A 57 -1.68 11.94 -9.76
CA GLN A 57 -2.99 12.46 -10.17
C GLN A 57 -3.45 13.63 -9.31
N ARG A 58 -3.12 13.56 -8.02
CA ARG A 58 -3.54 14.60 -7.06
C ARG A 58 -2.52 15.72 -6.88
N GLY A 59 -1.33 15.57 -7.44
CA GLY A 59 -0.25 16.52 -7.21
C GLY A 59 0.28 16.49 -5.79
N MET A 60 0.18 15.36 -5.12
CA MET A 60 0.69 15.19 -3.76
C MET A 60 2.22 15.10 -3.77
N SER A 61 2.83 15.66 -2.76
CA SER A 61 4.27 15.61 -2.59
C SER A 61 4.73 14.56 -1.59
#